data_217d9323689ec95917b43c6524f575aa
#
_entry.id   217d9323689ec95917b43c6524f575aa
#
_cell.length_a   1.000
_cell.length_b   1.000
_cell.length_c   1.000
_cell.angle_alpha   90.00
_cell.angle_beta   90.00
_cell.angle_gamma   90.00
#
_symmetry.space_group_name_H-M   'P 1'
#
loop_
_entity.id
_entity.type
_entity.pdbx_description
1 polymer ?
#
loop_
_entity_poly.entity_id
_entity_poly.type
_entity_poly.pdbx_seq_one_letter_code
_entity_poly.pdbx_strand_id
1 'polypeptide(L)'
;MLAACFGRGSEYPQRVVDTATTAGMRPVDIDLDPSTEKLRAQIRAEVAALKAMPREPRTVAIAEGGWVLPYLPKPWGRAASPVEQIIIAQEFTAGRVKRPQIAIATWIVPSIVAFGTDNQKQRLLPPTFRGDIFWCQLFSEPGAGSDLASLATKATRVDGGWRITGQKIWTTGAQYSQWGALLARTDPSAPKHNGITYFLLDMKSEGVQVKPLRELTGKEFFNTVYLDDVFVPDELVLGEVNRGWEVSRNTLTAERVSIGGSDSTFLPTLGEFVDFVRDYRFEGQFDQVARHRAGQLIAEGHATKLLNLRSTLLTLAGGDPMAPAAISKLLSMRTGQGYAEFAVSSFGTDAVIGDTERLPGKWGEYLLASRATTIYGGTSEVQLNIIAERLLGLPRDP
;
A
#
# COMPACT_ATOMS: atom_id res chain seq x y z
N MET A 1 -5.88 1.85 6.39
CA MET A 1 -4.96 0.71 6.55
C MET A 1 -3.66 1.08 7.29
N LEU A 2 -3.01 2.20 7.02
CA LEU A 2 -1.76 2.62 7.67
C LEU A 2 -1.93 3.18 9.10
N ALA A 3 -3.09 3.74 9.46
CA ALA A 3 -3.35 4.28 10.80
C ALA A 3 -3.44 3.22 11.92
N ALA A 4 -3.59 1.95 11.58
CA ALA A 4 -3.71 0.86 12.56
C ALA A 4 -2.35 0.30 13.04
N CYS A 5 -1.22 0.74 12.47
CA CYS A 5 0.10 0.21 12.78
C CYS A 5 0.78 0.86 14.01
N PHE A 6 0.26 1.95 14.55
CA PHE A 6 0.99 2.80 15.49
C PHE A 6 0.46 2.81 16.94
N GLY A 7 -0.08 1.71 17.39
CA GLY A 7 -0.60 1.59 18.74
C GLY A 7 0.37 0.95 19.73
N ARG A 8 1.35 1.68 20.25
CA ARG A 8 1.87 1.64 21.63
C ARG A 8 2.86 2.78 21.84
N GLY A 9 2.41 3.86 22.48
CA GLY A 9 3.30 4.87 23.10
C GLY A 9 3.41 6.23 22.46
N SER A 10 2.69 6.56 21.39
CA SER A 10 2.45 7.95 20.99
C SER A 10 0.93 8.18 20.91
N GLU A 11 0.47 9.29 21.43
CA GLU A 11 -0.93 9.72 21.32
C GLU A 11 -1.27 10.04 19.86
N TYR A 12 -1.49 8.98 19.07
CA TYR A 12 -2.22 9.09 17.81
C TYR A 12 -3.70 8.91 18.11
N PRO A 13 -4.59 9.80 17.67
CA PRO A 13 -6.00 9.65 17.96
C PRO A 13 -6.53 8.36 17.38
N GLN A 14 -6.86 7.41 18.24
CA GLN A 14 -7.50 6.12 17.92
C GLN A 14 -8.85 6.25 17.19
N ARG A 15 -9.33 7.46 16.92
CA ARG A 15 -10.66 7.73 16.34
C ARG A 15 -10.75 7.64 14.82
N VAL A 16 -9.65 7.46 14.08
CA VAL A 16 -9.71 7.35 12.61
C VAL A 16 -10.09 5.94 12.12
N VAL A 17 -10.15 4.95 13.02
CA VAL A 17 -10.36 3.54 12.65
C VAL A 17 -11.80 3.05 12.84
N ASP A 18 -12.65 3.75 13.59
CA ASP A 18 -13.96 3.23 14.00
C ASP A 18 -15.17 3.64 13.13
N THR A 19 -14.98 4.35 12.03
CA THR A 19 -16.09 4.81 11.18
C THR A 19 -16.28 4.01 9.88
N ALA A 20 -15.78 2.80 9.78
CA ALA A 20 -16.12 1.91 8.66
C ALA A 20 -17.35 1.05 8.96
N THR A 21 -18.42 1.66 9.46
CA THR A 21 -19.75 1.06 9.40
C THR A 21 -20.47 1.64 8.19
N THR A 22 -20.15 1.13 7.00
CA THR A 22 -20.95 1.34 5.78
C THR A 22 -22.30 0.64 5.96
N ALA A 23 -23.21 1.26 6.64
CA ALA A 23 -24.61 0.87 6.59
C ALA A 23 -25.14 1.21 5.20
N GLY A 24 -25.16 0.24 4.29
CA GLY A 24 -25.95 0.36 3.07
C GLY A 24 -25.34 -0.18 1.77
N MET A 25 -24.03 -0.28 1.62
CA MET A 25 -23.44 -1.00 0.48
C MET A 25 -22.71 -2.23 0.99
N ARG A 26 -23.32 -3.40 0.83
CA ARG A 26 -22.62 -4.66 1.06
C ARG A 26 -21.36 -4.69 0.17
N PRO A 27 -20.22 -5.22 0.66
CA PRO A 27 -19.15 -5.62 -0.23
C PRO A 27 -19.79 -6.41 -1.37
N VAL A 28 -19.31 -6.24 -2.61
CA VAL A 28 -19.76 -7.12 -3.69
C VAL A 28 -19.36 -8.51 -3.26
N ASP A 29 -20.32 -9.28 -2.78
CA ASP A 29 -20.11 -10.69 -2.45
C ASP A 29 -19.85 -11.39 -3.78
N ILE A 30 -18.64 -11.90 -3.94
CA ILE A 30 -18.34 -12.80 -5.04
C ILE A 30 -18.97 -14.13 -4.65
N ASP A 31 -20.08 -14.47 -5.31
CA ASP A 31 -20.65 -15.81 -5.20
C ASP A 31 -19.66 -16.80 -5.82
N LEU A 32 -18.97 -17.51 -4.94
CA LEU A 32 -18.06 -18.56 -5.35
C LEU A 32 -18.85 -19.83 -5.67
N ASP A 33 -18.30 -20.65 -6.57
CA ASP A 33 -18.86 -21.94 -6.94
C ASP A 33 -19.19 -22.79 -5.69
N PRO A 34 -20.34 -23.46 -5.62
CA PRO A 34 -20.72 -24.32 -4.50
C PRO A 34 -19.68 -25.39 -4.13
N SER A 35 -18.82 -25.80 -5.08
CA SER A 35 -17.70 -26.72 -4.80
C SER A 35 -16.70 -26.18 -3.77
N THR A 36 -16.67 -24.86 -3.54
CA THR A 36 -15.79 -24.20 -2.57
C THR A 36 -16.32 -24.27 -1.14
N GLU A 37 -17.56 -24.73 -0.91
CA GLU A 37 -18.18 -24.69 0.43
C GLU A 37 -17.45 -25.58 1.46
N LYS A 38 -16.90 -26.72 1.02
CA LYS A 38 -16.06 -27.57 1.90
C LYS A 38 -14.82 -26.83 2.39
N LEU A 39 -14.14 -26.11 1.48
CA LEU A 39 -12.95 -25.29 1.80
C LEU A 39 -13.34 -24.14 2.72
N ARG A 40 -14.47 -23.48 2.43
CA ARG A 40 -15.01 -22.41 3.27
C ARG A 40 -15.31 -22.89 4.70
N ALA A 41 -15.96 -24.02 4.84
CA ALA A 41 -16.28 -24.62 6.14
C ALA A 41 -15.01 -24.96 6.94
N GLN A 42 -13.96 -25.46 6.27
CA GLN A 42 -12.66 -25.71 6.89
C GLN A 42 -12.03 -24.41 7.38
N ILE A 43 -11.92 -23.38 6.53
CA ILE A 43 -11.32 -22.08 6.89
C ILE A 43 -12.11 -21.43 8.03
N ARG A 44 -13.45 -21.49 7.99
CA ARG A 44 -14.33 -21.01 9.07
C ARG A 44 -14.02 -21.66 10.41
N ALA A 45 -13.82 -22.96 10.42
CA ALA A 45 -13.46 -23.69 11.64
C ALA A 45 -12.08 -23.28 12.17
N GLU A 46 -11.08 -23.12 11.30
CA GLU A 46 -9.75 -22.65 11.65
C GLU A 46 -9.81 -21.19 12.21
N VAL A 47 -10.57 -20.31 11.59
CA VAL A 47 -10.77 -18.92 12.07
C VAL A 47 -11.50 -18.91 13.42
N ALA A 48 -12.48 -19.79 13.63
CA ALA A 48 -13.17 -19.91 14.92
C ALA A 48 -12.21 -20.37 16.03
N ALA A 49 -11.32 -21.31 15.74
CA ALA A 49 -10.28 -21.75 16.66
C ALA A 49 -9.31 -20.59 17.01
N LEU A 50 -8.87 -19.82 16.03
CA LEU A 50 -8.04 -18.63 16.26
C LEU A 50 -8.78 -17.60 17.14
N LYS A 51 -10.08 -17.38 16.90
CA LYS A 51 -10.88 -16.45 17.69
C LYS A 51 -10.95 -16.84 19.18
N ALA A 52 -10.98 -18.11 19.48
CA ALA A 52 -11.03 -18.63 20.86
C ALA A 52 -9.72 -18.42 21.64
N MET A 53 -8.60 -18.16 20.95
CA MET A 53 -7.31 -17.92 21.59
C MET A 53 -7.23 -16.53 22.22
N PRO A 54 -6.46 -16.33 23.31
CA PRO A 54 -6.07 -15.02 23.80
C PRO A 54 -5.33 -14.22 22.72
N ARG A 55 -5.29 -12.89 22.86
CA ARG A 55 -4.78 -11.98 21.81
C ARG A 55 -3.35 -12.30 21.35
N GLU A 56 -2.42 -12.46 22.29
CA GLU A 56 -1.00 -12.68 21.96
C GLU A 56 -0.75 -14.04 21.30
N PRO A 57 -1.17 -15.20 21.88
CA PRO A 57 -1.08 -16.49 21.21
C PRO A 57 -1.78 -16.52 19.84
N ARG A 58 -2.92 -15.81 19.70
CA ARG A 58 -3.63 -15.68 18.42
C ARG A 58 -2.77 -14.99 17.37
N THR A 59 -2.09 -13.88 17.74
CA THR A 59 -1.21 -13.16 16.83
C THR A 59 -0.09 -14.06 16.31
N VAL A 60 0.54 -14.82 17.20
CA VAL A 60 1.57 -15.80 16.84
C VAL A 60 1.01 -16.89 15.92
N ALA A 61 -0.13 -17.49 16.28
CA ALA A 61 -0.77 -18.54 15.49
C ALA A 61 -1.19 -18.04 14.09
N ILE A 62 -1.65 -16.78 13.96
CA ILE A 62 -1.96 -16.17 12.66
C ILE A 62 -0.68 -16.00 11.84
N ALA A 63 0.40 -15.53 12.42
CA ALA A 63 1.67 -15.33 11.74
C ALA A 63 2.28 -16.68 11.28
N GLU A 64 2.40 -17.64 12.18
CA GLU A 64 2.98 -18.97 11.91
C GLU A 64 2.09 -19.82 10.99
N GLY A 65 0.77 -19.65 11.06
CA GLY A 65 -0.20 -20.33 10.18
C GLY A 65 -0.24 -19.78 8.75
N GLY A 66 0.60 -18.81 8.40
CA GLY A 66 0.67 -18.21 7.06
C GLY A 66 -0.56 -17.39 6.66
N TRP A 67 -1.34 -16.90 7.63
CA TRP A 67 -2.58 -16.18 7.37
C TRP A 67 -2.38 -14.70 7.00
N VAL A 68 -1.19 -14.14 7.25
CA VAL A 68 -0.91 -12.72 7.02
C VAL A 68 -0.86 -12.43 5.52
N LEU A 69 -0.07 -13.19 4.77
CA LEU A 69 0.03 -13.15 3.32
C LEU A 69 -0.19 -14.58 2.76
N PRO A 70 -1.44 -15.05 2.69
CA PRO A 70 -1.75 -16.45 2.44
C PRO A 70 -1.31 -16.96 1.07
N TYR A 71 -1.11 -16.09 0.08
CA TYR A 71 -0.63 -16.44 -1.26
C TYR A 71 0.85 -16.84 -1.31
N LEU A 72 1.65 -16.46 -0.31
CA LEU A 72 3.06 -16.83 -0.28
C LEU A 72 3.24 -18.35 -0.19
N PRO A 73 4.36 -18.89 -0.72
CA PRO A 73 4.67 -20.30 -0.59
C PRO A 73 4.90 -20.68 0.88
N LYS A 74 4.67 -21.95 1.20
CA LYS A 74 5.05 -22.50 2.51
C LYS A 74 6.58 -22.44 2.69
N PRO A 75 7.08 -22.20 3.91
CA PRO A 75 6.34 -22.08 5.16
C PRO A 75 5.84 -20.64 5.43
N TRP A 76 6.10 -19.66 4.59
CA TRP A 76 5.86 -18.24 4.80
C TRP A 76 4.40 -17.80 4.58
N GLY A 77 3.64 -18.60 3.89
CA GLY A 77 2.22 -18.47 3.62
C GLY A 77 1.56 -19.84 3.54
N ARG A 78 0.39 -19.87 2.95
CA ARG A 78 -0.42 -21.09 2.76
C ARG A 78 -0.34 -21.65 1.34
N ALA A 79 0.37 -20.97 0.42
CA ALA A 79 0.28 -21.17 -1.03
C ALA A 79 -1.17 -21.11 -1.51
N ALA A 80 -1.97 -20.25 -0.90
CA ALA A 80 -3.40 -20.14 -1.13
C ALA A 80 -3.70 -19.68 -2.57
N SER A 81 -4.57 -20.42 -3.24
CA SER A 81 -5.10 -20.01 -4.54
C SER A 81 -5.86 -18.69 -4.41
N PRO A 82 -6.08 -17.95 -5.50
CA PRO A 82 -6.87 -16.71 -5.45
C PRO A 82 -8.26 -16.90 -4.84
N VAL A 83 -8.95 -18.01 -5.15
CA VAL A 83 -10.25 -18.35 -4.54
C VAL A 83 -10.13 -18.54 -3.04
N GLU A 84 -9.11 -19.29 -2.60
CA GLU A 84 -8.85 -19.50 -1.18
C GLU A 84 -8.54 -18.20 -0.45
N GLN A 85 -7.80 -17.27 -1.06
CA GLN A 85 -7.52 -15.94 -0.50
C GLN A 85 -8.80 -15.13 -0.25
N ILE A 86 -9.77 -15.20 -1.18
CA ILE A 86 -11.09 -14.55 -1.03
C ILE A 86 -11.85 -15.16 0.15
N ILE A 87 -11.91 -16.49 0.21
CA ILE A 87 -12.59 -17.20 1.30
C ILE A 87 -11.94 -16.83 2.64
N ILE A 88 -10.61 -16.83 2.72
CA ILE A 88 -9.87 -16.42 3.92
C ILE A 88 -10.26 -14.99 4.32
N ALA A 89 -10.28 -14.05 3.38
CA ALA A 89 -10.63 -12.66 3.68
C ALA A 89 -12.07 -12.53 4.20
N GLN A 90 -13.03 -13.24 3.58
CA GLN A 90 -14.42 -13.26 3.99
C GLN A 90 -14.61 -13.88 5.38
N GLU A 91 -14.02 -15.04 5.65
CA GLU A 91 -14.16 -15.74 6.93
C GLU A 91 -13.46 -15.01 8.09
N PHE A 92 -12.30 -14.38 7.87
CA PHE A 92 -11.66 -13.52 8.87
C PHE A 92 -12.53 -12.30 9.20
N THR A 93 -13.17 -11.70 8.20
CA THR A 93 -14.09 -10.57 8.37
C THR A 93 -15.36 -11.01 9.14
N ALA A 94 -16.01 -12.09 8.71
CA ALA A 94 -17.20 -12.63 9.35
C ALA A 94 -16.91 -13.08 10.79
N GLY A 95 -15.76 -13.72 11.03
CA GLY A 95 -15.29 -14.13 12.34
C GLY A 95 -14.88 -12.97 13.25
N ARG A 96 -14.71 -11.75 12.70
CA ARG A 96 -14.14 -10.57 13.39
C ARG A 96 -12.77 -10.86 13.99
N VAL A 97 -11.94 -11.62 13.27
CA VAL A 97 -10.55 -11.90 13.64
C VAL A 97 -9.65 -10.96 12.86
N LYS A 98 -8.92 -10.09 13.57
CA LYS A 98 -7.99 -9.15 12.93
C LYS A 98 -6.65 -9.84 12.70
N ARG A 99 -6.13 -9.76 11.47
CA ARG A 99 -4.77 -10.17 11.13
C ARG A 99 -3.78 -9.06 11.49
N PRO A 100 -2.52 -9.38 11.85
CA PRO A 100 -1.48 -8.38 12.02
C PRO A 100 -1.39 -7.49 10.77
N GLN A 101 -1.28 -6.19 11.00
CA GLN A 101 -1.12 -5.20 9.93
C GLN A 101 0.37 -4.97 9.72
N ILE A 102 0.88 -5.40 8.59
CA ILE A 102 2.30 -5.29 8.26
C ILE A 102 2.61 -4.13 7.30
N ALA A 103 1.59 -3.34 6.96
CA ALA A 103 1.71 -2.11 6.16
C ALA A 103 2.64 -2.27 4.94
N ILE A 104 3.70 -1.46 4.87
CA ILE A 104 4.70 -1.45 3.79
C ILE A 104 5.37 -2.81 3.59
N ALA A 105 5.53 -3.61 4.64
CA ALA A 105 6.06 -4.96 4.52
C ALA A 105 5.23 -5.86 3.59
N THR A 106 3.95 -5.53 3.33
CA THR A 106 3.10 -6.29 2.40
C THR A 106 3.73 -6.43 1.00
N TRP A 107 4.48 -5.44 0.55
CA TRP A 107 5.16 -5.50 -0.75
C TRP A 107 6.68 -5.76 -0.67
N ILE A 108 7.29 -5.62 0.51
CA ILE A 108 8.71 -5.96 0.72
C ILE A 108 8.89 -7.47 0.95
N VAL A 109 8.03 -8.07 1.77
CA VAL A 109 8.08 -9.50 2.10
C VAL A 109 8.13 -10.42 0.88
N PRO A 110 7.33 -10.23 -0.18
CA PRO A 110 7.45 -11.05 -1.39
C PRO A 110 8.85 -11.05 -2.00
N SER A 111 9.54 -9.91 -1.93
CA SER A 111 10.91 -9.82 -2.44
C SER A 111 11.91 -10.56 -1.54
N ILE A 112 11.74 -10.49 -0.22
CA ILE A 112 12.56 -11.28 0.72
C ILE A 112 12.32 -12.77 0.50
N VAL A 113 11.07 -13.20 0.29
CA VAL A 113 10.75 -14.61 0.02
C VAL A 113 11.38 -15.10 -1.28
N ALA A 114 11.35 -14.26 -2.34
CA ALA A 114 11.85 -14.64 -3.67
C ALA A 114 13.38 -14.61 -3.79
N PHE A 115 14.03 -13.63 -3.18
CA PHE A 115 15.45 -13.33 -3.41
C PHE A 115 16.33 -13.45 -2.16
N GLY A 116 15.73 -13.58 -0.97
CA GLY A 116 16.47 -13.64 0.29
C GLY A 116 17.13 -14.99 0.51
N THR A 117 18.22 -14.97 1.26
CA THR A 117 18.84 -16.19 1.82
C THR A 117 17.95 -16.78 2.91
N ASP A 118 18.15 -18.04 3.25
CA ASP A 118 17.39 -18.70 4.33
C ASP A 118 17.61 -17.98 5.68
N ASN A 119 18.82 -17.47 5.92
CA ASN A 119 19.11 -16.69 7.14
C ASN A 119 18.28 -15.40 7.17
N GLN A 120 18.24 -14.63 6.08
CA GLN A 120 17.43 -13.42 5.98
C GLN A 120 15.93 -13.71 6.21
N LYS A 121 15.43 -14.78 5.59
CA LYS A 121 14.02 -15.20 5.75
C LYS A 121 13.71 -15.56 7.19
N GLN A 122 14.53 -16.43 7.80
CA GLN A 122 14.32 -16.87 9.18
C GLN A 122 14.41 -15.74 10.22
N ARG A 123 15.33 -14.80 9.99
CA ARG A 123 15.56 -13.66 10.89
C ARG A 123 14.46 -12.61 10.79
N LEU A 124 13.96 -12.32 9.58
CA LEU A 124 13.16 -11.12 9.33
C LEU A 124 11.66 -11.42 9.17
N LEU A 125 11.28 -12.55 8.55
CA LEU A 125 9.88 -12.79 8.23
C LEU A 125 8.99 -13.09 9.45
N PRO A 126 9.38 -13.96 10.41
CA PRO A 126 8.51 -14.25 11.55
C PRO A 126 8.15 -12.99 12.37
N PRO A 127 9.10 -12.15 12.81
CA PRO A 127 8.77 -10.92 13.55
C PRO A 127 7.99 -9.92 12.68
N THR A 128 8.23 -9.86 11.36
CA THR A 128 7.43 -9.03 10.45
C THR A 128 5.98 -9.49 10.43
N PHE A 129 5.71 -10.79 10.29
CA PHE A 129 4.34 -11.33 10.28
C PHE A 129 3.60 -11.15 11.60
N ARG A 130 4.30 -11.11 12.74
CA ARG A 130 3.68 -10.79 14.03
C ARG A 130 3.42 -9.29 14.20
N GLY A 131 4.00 -8.43 13.33
CA GLY A 131 3.93 -6.98 13.45
C GLY A 131 4.90 -6.41 14.49
N ASP A 132 5.94 -7.15 14.85
CA ASP A 132 7.00 -6.71 15.77
C ASP A 132 8.01 -5.79 15.05
N ILE A 133 8.15 -5.94 13.73
CA ILE A 133 9.04 -5.18 12.85
C ILE A 133 8.21 -4.36 11.87
N PHE A 134 8.47 -3.07 11.83
CA PHE A 134 7.96 -2.17 10.79
C PHE A 134 9.03 -1.88 9.75
N TRP A 135 8.60 -1.76 8.52
CA TRP A 135 9.44 -1.52 7.36
C TRP A 135 9.12 -0.18 6.72
N CYS A 136 10.15 0.45 6.15
CA CYS A 136 9.99 1.56 5.21
C CYS A 136 10.67 1.25 3.88
N GLN A 137 10.25 1.96 2.83
CA GLN A 137 10.78 1.81 1.48
C GLN A 137 11.66 3.01 1.14
N LEU A 138 12.96 2.78 0.98
CA LEU A 138 14.00 3.77 0.73
C LEU A 138 14.41 3.77 -0.74
N PHE A 139 13.45 4.13 -1.63
CA PHE A 139 13.65 4.08 -3.08
C PHE A 139 13.85 5.47 -3.66
N SER A 140 12.83 6.32 -3.58
CA SER A 140 12.80 7.65 -4.20
C SER A 140 13.87 8.59 -3.64
N GLU A 141 14.41 9.45 -4.52
CA GLU A 141 15.35 10.52 -4.18
C GLU A 141 14.83 11.86 -4.70
N PRO A 142 15.34 13.01 -4.23
CA PRO A 142 14.93 14.30 -4.76
C PRO A 142 15.02 14.40 -6.29
N GLY A 143 16.01 13.73 -6.91
CA GLY A 143 16.22 13.68 -8.35
C GLY A 143 15.73 12.42 -9.05
N ALA A 144 15.18 11.43 -8.34
CA ALA A 144 14.81 10.13 -8.89
C ALA A 144 13.50 9.61 -8.28
N GLY A 145 12.37 9.97 -8.90
CA GLY A 145 11.03 9.50 -8.55
C GLY A 145 10.48 8.54 -9.61
N SER A 146 9.77 9.04 -10.62
CA SER A 146 9.26 8.22 -11.73
C SER A 146 10.40 7.53 -12.50
N ASP A 147 11.51 8.21 -12.68
CA ASP A 147 12.76 7.65 -13.19
C ASP A 147 13.64 7.12 -12.06
N LEU A 148 13.12 6.12 -11.35
CA LEU A 148 13.78 5.53 -10.18
C LEU A 148 15.17 4.98 -10.49
N ALA A 149 15.38 4.47 -11.70
CA ALA A 149 16.68 3.92 -12.11
C ALA A 149 17.81 4.97 -12.19
N SER A 150 17.48 6.27 -12.12
CA SER A 150 18.44 7.38 -12.04
C SER A 150 18.88 7.70 -10.60
N LEU A 151 18.56 6.85 -9.62
CA LEU A 151 18.99 7.04 -8.24
C LEU A 151 20.50 7.20 -8.13
N ALA A 152 20.91 8.11 -7.21
CA ALA A 152 22.30 8.53 -7.01
C ALA A 152 22.88 8.13 -5.63
N THR A 153 22.05 7.65 -4.69
CA THR A 153 22.56 7.09 -3.40
C THR A 153 23.63 6.06 -3.71
N LYS A 154 24.85 6.31 -3.23
CA LYS A 154 26.06 5.54 -3.59
C LYS A 154 26.33 4.48 -2.52
N ALA A 155 26.67 3.28 -2.95
CA ALA A 155 27.20 2.23 -2.09
C ALA A 155 28.63 1.88 -2.56
N THR A 156 29.59 2.07 -1.68
CA THR A 156 31.01 1.79 -1.95
C THR A 156 31.42 0.50 -1.23
N ARG A 157 32.05 -0.42 -1.95
CA ARG A 157 32.56 -1.66 -1.39
C ARG A 157 33.64 -1.40 -0.35
N VAL A 158 33.55 -2.05 0.80
CA VAL A 158 34.54 -2.07 1.85
C VAL A 158 34.70 -3.50 2.38
N ASP A 159 35.63 -3.72 3.29
CA ASP A 159 35.81 -5.05 3.89
C ASP A 159 34.55 -5.47 4.69
N GLY A 160 34.03 -6.64 4.38
CA GLY A 160 32.85 -7.22 5.02
C GLY A 160 31.50 -6.60 4.65
N GLY A 161 31.45 -5.56 3.76
CA GLY A 161 30.19 -4.91 3.44
C GLY A 161 30.31 -3.68 2.54
N TRP A 162 29.44 -2.72 2.80
CA TRP A 162 29.22 -1.52 1.98
C TRP A 162 29.11 -0.28 2.84
N ARG A 163 29.68 0.83 2.39
CA ARG A 163 29.43 2.17 2.93
C ARG A 163 28.47 2.91 2.02
N ILE A 164 27.37 3.36 2.60
CA ILE A 164 26.27 3.95 1.83
C ILE A 164 26.09 5.40 2.22
N THR A 165 26.11 6.27 1.18
CA THR A 165 25.91 7.72 1.35
C THR A 165 24.90 8.22 0.33
N GLY A 166 23.90 8.99 0.78
CA GLY A 166 22.87 9.57 -0.05
C GLY A 166 21.66 10.08 0.72
N GLN A 167 20.57 10.28 -0.02
CA GLN A 167 19.35 10.83 0.54
C GLN A 167 18.14 10.15 -0.10
N LYS A 168 17.19 9.72 0.72
CA LYS A 168 15.88 9.20 0.30
C LYS A 168 14.78 10.16 0.74
N ILE A 169 13.73 10.26 -0.06
CA ILE A 169 12.61 11.17 0.20
C ILE A 169 11.27 10.45 0.02
N TRP A 170 10.20 11.00 0.55
CA TRP A 170 8.85 10.46 0.52
C TRP A 170 8.75 9.09 1.20
N THR A 171 9.62 8.86 2.19
CA THR A 171 9.66 7.58 2.92
C THR A 171 8.56 7.53 3.96
N THR A 172 7.54 6.72 3.69
CA THR A 172 6.39 6.53 4.57
C THR A 172 6.81 5.87 5.88
N GLY A 173 6.51 6.51 7.02
CA GLY A 173 6.66 5.94 8.35
C GLY A 173 8.08 5.58 8.76
N ALA A 174 9.11 6.17 8.12
CA ALA A 174 10.52 5.88 8.43
C ALA A 174 10.86 6.11 9.90
N GLN A 175 10.24 7.11 10.55
CA GLN A 175 10.43 7.44 11.94
C GLN A 175 10.03 6.33 12.93
N TYR A 176 9.23 5.35 12.46
CA TYR A 176 8.76 4.22 13.26
C TYR A 176 9.33 2.88 12.80
N SER A 177 10.05 2.87 11.68
CA SER A 177 10.54 1.65 11.04
C SER A 177 11.83 1.15 11.67
N GLN A 178 11.94 -0.15 11.89
CA GLN A 178 13.16 -0.81 12.31
C GLN A 178 14.02 -1.21 11.11
N TRP A 179 13.38 -1.50 9.97
CA TRP A 179 14.06 -1.94 8.76
C TRP A 179 13.66 -1.11 7.55
N GLY A 180 14.63 -0.88 6.68
CA GLY A 180 14.46 -0.19 5.40
C GLY A 180 14.81 -1.08 4.21
N ALA A 181 13.95 -1.07 3.20
CA ALA A 181 14.23 -1.65 1.89
C ALA A 181 14.92 -0.59 1.04
N LEU A 182 16.25 -0.68 0.88
CA LEU A 182 17.08 0.38 0.32
C LEU A 182 17.61 0.00 -1.07
N LEU A 183 17.47 0.91 -2.03
CA LEU A 183 18.18 0.85 -3.31
C LEU A 183 19.36 1.82 -3.32
N ALA A 184 20.54 1.31 -3.70
CA ALA A 184 21.72 2.15 -3.86
C ALA A 184 22.53 1.74 -5.10
N ARG A 185 23.29 2.69 -5.64
CA ARG A 185 24.17 2.54 -6.81
C ARG A 185 25.50 1.92 -6.37
N THR A 186 25.74 0.68 -6.75
CA THR A 186 26.97 -0.07 -6.47
C THR A 186 27.96 -0.03 -7.62
N ASP A 187 27.49 0.16 -8.86
CA ASP A 187 28.33 0.37 -10.03
C ASP A 187 27.80 1.56 -10.87
N PRO A 188 28.44 2.73 -10.78
CA PRO A 188 28.04 3.91 -11.55
C PRO A 188 28.40 3.83 -13.04
N SER A 189 29.28 2.91 -13.45
CA SER A 189 29.70 2.71 -14.84
C SER A 189 28.75 1.81 -15.63
N ALA A 190 27.93 1.03 -14.94
CA ALA A 190 26.99 0.11 -15.54
C ALA A 190 25.80 0.84 -16.19
N PRO A 191 25.13 0.22 -17.20
CA PRO A 191 23.87 0.72 -17.73
C PRO A 191 22.84 1.01 -16.63
N LYS A 192 21.96 1.98 -16.86
CA LYS A 192 21.04 2.61 -15.88
C LYS A 192 20.35 1.64 -14.92
N HIS A 193 19.82 0.51 -15.42
CA HIS A 193 19.13 -0.49 -14.61
C HIS A 193 20.05 -1.53 -13.97
N ASN A 194 21.28 -1.61 -14.45
CA ASN A 194 22.33 -2.43 -13.86
C ASN A 194 23.16 -1.59 -12.89
N GLY A 195 23.91 -2.22 -12.00
CA GLY A 195 24.73 -1.49 -11.04
C GLY A 195 23.92 -0.90 -9.87
N ILE A 196 22.67 -1.30 -9.69
CA ILE A 196 21.84 -1.03 -8.51
C ILE A 196 21.80 -2.29 -7.66
N THR A 197 21.96 -2.14 -6.34
CA THR A 197 21.83 -3.24 -5.39
C THR A 197 20.73 -2.94 -4.40
N TYR A 198 20.04 -3.99 -3.96
CA TYR A 198 18.97 -3.90 -2.95
C TYR A 198 19.54 -4.32 -1.60
N PHE A 199 19.37 -3.48 -0.59
CA PHE A 199 19.87 -3.70 0.76
C PHE A 199 18.71 -3.77 1.76
N LEU A 200 18.87 -4.59 2.78
CA LEU A 200 18.03 -4.60 3.97
C LEU A 200 18.74 -3.76 5.03
N LEU A 201 18.31 -2.52 5.22
CA LEU A 201 18.96 -1.56 6.10
C LEU A 201 18.34 -1.60 7.50
N ASP A 202 19.17 -1.78 8.53
CA ASP A 202 18.76 -1.49 9.91
C ASP A 202 18.66 0.03 10.08
N MET A 203 17.45 0.54 10.34
CA MET A 203 17.20 1.98 10.48
C MET A 203 17.83 2.62 11.74
N LYS A 204 18.40 1.79 12.64
CA LYS A 204 19.16 2.23 13.79
C LYS A 204 20.67 2.27 13.55
N SER A 205 21.14 1.93 12.34
CA SER A 205 22.56 2.01 11.99
C SER A 205 23.08 3.43 12.17
N GLU A 206 24.34 3.54 12.63
CA GLU A 206 25.05 4.82 12.69
C GLU A 206 25.07 5.48 11.31
N GLY A 207 24.85 6.79 11.24
CA GLY A 207 24.77 7.56 10.00
C GLY A 207 23.37 7.65 9.39
N VAL A 208 22.37 6.90 9.88
CA VAL A 208 20.97 7.03 9.44
C VAL A 208 20.30 8.17 10.21
N GLN A 209 19.80 9.17 9.47
CA GLN A 209 19.05 10.28 10.04
C GLN A 209 17.67 10.40 9.38
N VAL A 210 16.60 10.30 10.16
CA VAL A 210 15.23 10.44 9.69
C VAL A 210 14.71 11.83 10.04
N LYS A 211 14.22 12.57 9.04
CA LYS A 211 13.61 13.89 9.24
C LYS A 211 12.20 13.90 8.64
N PRO A 212 11.18 14.15 9.47
CA PRO A 212 9.80 14.27 8.99
C PRO A 212 9.66 15.38 7.95
N LEU A 213 8.78 15.15 6.96
CA LEU A 213 8.39 16.13 5.96
C LEU A 213 7.00 16.64 6.31
N ARG A 214 6.87 17.95 6.49
CA ARG A 214 5.57 18.58 6.63
C ARG A 214 4.86 18.63 5.28
N GLU A 215 3.77 17.92 5.20
CA GLU A 215 2.95 17.77 4.00
C GLU A 215 1.99 18.96 3.83
N LEU A 216 1.34 19.03 2.66
CA LEU A 216 0.31 20.02 2.37
C LEU A 216 -0.86 19.97 3.37
N THR A 217 -1.15 18.79 3.93
CA THR A 217 -2.13 18.56 4.99
C THR A 217 -1.70 19.10 6.36
N GLY A 218 -0.44 19.52 6.51
CA GLY A 218 0.17 19.87 7.79
C GLY A 218 0.67 18.66 8.59
N LYS A 219 0.39 17.43 8.15
CA LYS A 219 0.86 16.18 8.78
C LYS A 219 2.30 15.88 8.40
N GLU A 220 2.94 14.99 9.16
CA GLU A 220 4.33 14.55 8.98
C GLU A 220 4.37 13.02 8.83
N PHE A 221 3.71 12.53 7.78
CA PHE A 221 3.59 11.10 7.52
C PHE A 221 4.76 10.56 6.70
N PHE A 222 5.29 11.38 5.82
CA PHE A 222 6.47 11.08 5.01
C PHE A 222 7.73 11.65 5.63
N ASN A 223 8.86 11.10 5.20
CA ASN A 223 10.17 11.49 5.73
C ASN A 223 11.20 11.65 4.63
N THR A 224 12.20 12.47 4.90
CA THR A 224 13.52 12.40 4.28
C THR A 224 14.42 11.54 5.16
N VAL A 225 15.16 10.64 4.54
CA VAL A 225 16.16 9.81 5.23
C VAL A 225 17.54 10.13 4.63
N TYR A 226 18.42 10.65 5.46
CA TYR A 226 19.81 10.89 5.11
C TYR A 226 20.66 9.68 5.53
N LEU A 227 21.57 9.30 4.65
CA LEU A 227 22.52 8.22 4.85
C LEU A 227 23.91 8.83 4.77
N ASP A 228 24.61 8.87 5.89
CA ASP A 228 25.95 9.43 6.00
C ASP A 228 26.94 8.32 6.38
N ASP A 229 27.63 7.81 5.38
CA ASP A 229 28.63 6.72 5.50
C ASP A 229 28.12 5.49 6.27
N VAL A 230 26.86 5.11 6.05
CA VAL A 230 26.19 4.00 6.75
C VAL A 230 26.80 2.67 6.36
N PHE A 231 27.28 1.90 7.33
CA PHE A 231 27.78 0.53 7.06
C PHE A 231 26.63 -0.48 6.97
N VAL A 232 26.62 -1.23 5.87
CA VAL A 232 25.70 -2.36 5.66
C VAL A 232 26.52 -3.60 5.35
N PRO A 233 26.47 -4.67 6.18
CA PRO A 233 27.18 -5.90 5.96
C PRO A 233 26.66 -6.67 4.74
N ASP A 234 27.52 -7.50 4.15
CA ASP A 234 27.21 -8.30 2.96
C ASP A 234 25.98 -9.19 3.12
N GLU A 235 25.78 -9.73 4.31
CA GLU A 235 24.64 -10.60 4.63
C GLU A 235 23.27 -9.88 4.53
N LEU A 236 23.28 -8.55 4.42
CA LEU A 236 22.07 -7.72 4.26
C LEU A 236 21.85 -7.25 2.80
N VAL A 237 22.62 -7.75 1.85
CA VAL A 237 22.30 -7.62 0.43
C VAL A 237 21.14 -8.57 0.10
N LEU A 238 20.07 -8.07 -0.48
CA LEU A 238 18.94 -8.87 -0.93
C LEU A 238 19.08 -9.21 -2.41
N GLY A 239 19.22 -10.49 -2.72
CA GLY A 239 19.57 -10.97 -4.06
C GLY A 239 21.06 -10.78 -4.38
N GLU A 240 21.37 -10.53 -5.64
CA GLU A 240 22.75 -10.38 -6.13
C GLU A 240 23.18 -8.91 -6.22
N VAL A 241 24.46 -8.64 -5.99
CA VAL A 241 25.06 -7.31 -6.20
C VAL A 241 24.85 -6.89 -7.65
N ASN A 242 24.51 -5.62 -7.88
CA ASN A 242 24.20 -5.04 -9.19
C ASN A 242 22.92 -5.57 -9.87
N ARG A 243 22.13 -6.43 -9.20
CA ARG A 243 20.87 -6.98 -9.70
C ARG A 243 19.64 -6.47 -8.90
N GLY A 244 19.83 -5.46 -8.08
CA GLY A 244 18.75 -4.91 -7.21
C GLY A 244 17.55 -4.35 -7.98
N TRP A 245 17.73 -4.00 -9.27
CA TRP A 245 16.60 -3.58 -10.12
C TRP A 245 15.57 -4.69 -10.31
N GLU A 246 16.02 -5.92 -10.49
CA GLU A 246 15.15 -7.09 -10.59
C GLU A 246 14.34 -7.29 -9.29
N VAL A 247 15.01 -7.21 -8.15
CA VAL A 247 14.38 -7.29 -6.83
C VAL A 247 13.38 -6.15 -6.62
N SER A 248 13.74 -4.92 -7.01
CA SER A 248 12.87 -3.76 -6.87
C SER A 248 11.60 -3.87 -7.74
N ARG A 249 11.70 -4.47 -8.93
CA ARG A 249 10.53 -4.73 -9.77
C ARG A 249 9.52 -5.65 -9.08
N ASN A 250 9.98 -6.65 -8.33
CA ASN A 250 9.11 -7.52 -7.54
C ASN A 250 8.38 -6.71 -6.46
N THR A 251 9.12 -5.90 -5.69
CA THR A 251 8.56 -5.01 -4.67
C THR A 251 7.52 -4.05 -5.27
N LEU A 252 7.84 -3.37 -6.38
CA LEU A 252 6.94 -2.42 -7.03
C LEU A 252 5.71 -3.09 -7.65
N THR A 253 5.82 -4.34 -8.10
CA THR A 253 4.67 -5.11 -8.59
C THR A 253 3.71 -5.42 -7.44
N ALA A 254 4.24 -5.91 -6.30
CA ALA A 254 3.45 -6.18 -5.12
C ALA A 254 2.81 -4.88 -4.54
N GLU A 255 3.53 -3.76 -4.57
CA GLU A 255 3.02 -2.43 -4.22
C GLU A 255 1.80 -2.05 -5.08
N ARG A 256 1.90 -2.15 -6.41
CA ARG A 256 0.80 -1.81 -7.33
C ARG A 256 -0.44 -2.66 -7.09
N VAL A 257 -0.26 -3.97 -6.89
CA VAL A 257 -1.37 -4.88 -6.57
C VAL A 257 -2.02 -4.49 -5.25
N SER A 258 -1.23 -4.15 -4.23
CA SER A 258 -1.73 -3.73 -2.91
C SER A 258 -2.48 -2.38 -2.99
N ILE A 259 -1.93 -1.39 -3.69
CA ILE A 259 -2.54 -0.05 -3.84
C ILE A 259 -3.76 -0.11 -4.75
N GLY A 260 -3.71 -0.86 -5.85
CA GLY A 260 -4.82 -0.98 -6.81
C GLY A 260 -6.04 -1.72 -6.26
N GLY A 261 -5.87 -2.57 -5.25
CA GLY A 261 -6.94 -3.38 -4.65
C GLY A 261 -7.52 -2.83 -3.34
N SER A 262 -6.99 -1.74 -2.79
CA SER A 262 -7.43 -1.19 -1.51
C SER A 262 -7.97 0.24 -1.64
N ASP A 263 -8.95 0.59 -0.77
CA ASP A 263 -9.35 1.98 -0.58
C ASP A 263 -8.12 2.77 -0.08
N SER A 264 -7.78 3.84 -0.79
CA SER A 264 -6.67 4.71 -0.41
C SER A 264 -7.02 5.50 0.86
N THR A 265 -6.10 5.60 1.80
CA THR A 265 -6.25 6.46 2.99
C THR A 265 -6.26 7.97 2.64
N PHE A 266 -5.81 8.32 1.43
CA PHE A 266 -5.74 9.70 0.95
C PHE A 266 -6.92 10.11 0.07
N LEU A 267 -7.87 9.19 -0.16
CA LEU A 267 -9.06 9.45 -0.96
C LEU A 267 -10.31 9.06 -0.18
N PRO A 268 -11.39 9.83 -0.31
CA PRO A 268 -12.68 9.39 0.21
C PRO A 268 -13.19 8.19 -0.59
N THR A 269 -13.87 7.29 0.09
CA THR A 269 -14.52 6.14 -0.54
C THR A 269 -15.82 6.57 -1.21
N LEU A 270 -16.30 5.74 -2.16
CA LEU A 270 -17.65 5.93 -2.73
C LEU A 270 -18.73 5.90 -1.64
N GLY A 271 -18.59 5.06 -0.60
CA GLY A 271 -19.53 5.00 0.51
C GLY A 271 -19.60 6.31 1.28
N GLU A 272 -18.46 6.87 1.68
CA GLU A 272 -18.38 8.17 2.35
C GLU A 272 -18.96 9.31 1.50
N PHE A 273 -18.73 9.26 0.18
CA PHE A 273 -19.29 10.26 -0.72
C PHE A 273 -20.81 10.13 -0.86
N VAL A 274 -21.35 8.92 -0.96
CA VAL A 274 -22.80 8.68 -0.98
C VAL A 274 -23.46 9.12 0.31
N ASP A 275 -22.84 8.83 1.47
CA ASP A 275 -23.32 9.27 2.77
C ASP A 275 -23.32 10.81 2.86
N PHE A 276 -22.24 11.46 2.42
CA PHE A 276 -22.15 12.91 2.32
C PHE A 276 -23.29 13.49 1.46
N VAL A 277 -23.48 12.97 0.23
CA VAL A 277 -24.53 13.46 -0.69
C VAL A 277 -25.93 13.26 -0.12
N ARG A 278 -26.16 12.12 0.56
CA ARG A 278 -27.44 11.83 1.21
C ARG A 278 -27.73 12.81 2.34
N ASP A 279 -26.78 13.01 3.24
CA ASP A 279 -26.96 13.80 4.46
C ASP A 279 -27.03 15.30 4.10
N TYR A 280 -26.17 15.78 3.21
CA TYR A 280 -26.17 17.17 2.77
C TYR A 280 -27.40 17.53 1.92
N ARG A 281 -27.94 16.56 1.16
CA ARG A 281 -29.17 16.75 0.38
C ARG A 281 -30.40 17.05 1.25
N PHE A 282 -30.47 16.48 2.44
CA PHE A 282 -31.60 16.70 3.35
C PHE A 282 -31.69 18.15 3.83
N GLU A 283 -30.61 18.91 3.79
CA GLU A 283 -30.56 20.32 4.12
C GLU A 283 -31.03 21.23 2.98
N GLY A 284 -31.43 20.68 1.85
CA GLY A 284 -31.97 21.44 0.71
C GLY A 284 -30.93 22.23 -0.11
N GLN A 285 -29.64 21.97 0.08
CA GLN A 285 -28.57 22.82 -0.39
C GLN A 285 -28.08 22.51 -1.84
N PHE A 286 -28.52 21.39 -2.45
CA PHE A 286 -28.09 21.06 -3.83
C PHE A 286 -29.07 21.63 -4.87
N ASP A 287 -28.56 22.49 -5.73
CA ASP A 287 -29.21 22.87 -6.98
C ASP A 287 -29.21 21.70 -8.00
N GLN A 288 -29.80 21.94 -9.17
CA GLN A 288 -29.90 20.91 -10.20
C GLN A 288 -28.53 20.53 -10.77
N VAL A 289 -27.58 21.47 -10.86
CA VAL A 289 -26.21 21.25 -11.40
C VAL A 289 -25.43 20.37 -10.41
N ALA A 290 -25.47 20.71 -9.13
CA ALA A 290 -24.82 19.94 -8.08
C ALA A 290 -25.37 18.50 -8.01
N ARG A 291 -26.70 18.31 -8.12
CA ARG A 291 -27.31 16.97 -8.18
C ARG A 291 -26.84 16.16 -9.35
N HIS A 292 -26.76 16.79 -10.54
CA HIS A 292 -26.25 16.12 -11.74
C HIS A 292 -24.79 15.69 -11.56
N ARG A 293 -23.94 16.58 -11.05
CA ARG A 293 -22.52 16.29 -10.82
C ARG A 293 -22.33 15.21 -9.77
N ALA A 294 -23.08 15.22 -8.68
CA ALA A 294 -23.04 14.16 -7.66
C ALA A 294 -23.44 12.81 -8.26
N GLY A 295 -24.49 12.77 -9.10
CA GLY A 295 -24.92 11.58 -9.79
C GLY A 295 -23.87 11.01 -10.74
N GLN A 296 -23.17 11.87 -11.48
CA GLN A 296 -22.05 11.45 -12.35
C GLN A 296 -20.93 10.82 -11.52
N LEU A 297 -20.50 11.47 -10.43
CA LEU A 297 -19.43 10.97 -9.57
C LEU A 297 -19.79 9.62 -8.91
N ILE A 298 -21.03 9.44 -8.49
CA ILE A 298 -21.52 8.17 -7.96
C ILE A 298 -21.47 7.08 -9.05
N ALA A 299 -21.91 7.39 -10.26
CA ALA A 299 -21.86 6.43 -11.39
C ALA A 299 -20.42 6.06 -11.76
N GLU A 300 -19.50 7.04 -11.85
CA GLU A 300 -18.08 6.81 -12.10
C GLU A 300 -17.44 5.94 -11.00
N GLY A 301 -17.74 6.21 -9.74
CA GLY A 301 -17.26 5.40 -8.61
C GLY A 301 -17.80 3.97 -8.61
N HIS A 302 -19.06 3.79 -8.99
CA HIS A 302 -19.64 2.46 -9.14
C HIS A 302 -18.97 1.68 -10.28
N ALA A 303 -18.75 2.32 -11.42
CA ALA A 303 -18.02 1.73 -12.54
C ALA A 303 -16.59 1.32 -12.14
N THR A 304 -15.91 2.16 -11.32
CA THR A 304 -14.58 1.85 -10.80
C THR A 304 -14.59 0.60 -9.90
N LYS A 305 -15.60 0.46 -9.03
CA LYS A 305 -15.78 -0.76 -8.22
C LYS A 305 -15.99 -2.01 -9.08
N LEU A 306 -16.80 -1.92 -10.12
CA LEU A 306 -17.03 -3.03 -11.04
C LEU A 306 -15.76 -3.41 -11.82
N LEU A 307 -14.95 -2.42 -12.20
CA LEU A 307 -13.66 -2.67 -12.83
C LEU A 307 -12.69 -3.38 -11.89
N ASN A 308 -12.63 -2.97 -10.62
CA ASN A 308 -11.83 -3.63 -9.59
C ASN A 308 -12.28 -5.09 -9.39
N LEU A 309 -13.58 -5.33 -9.35
CA LEU A 309 -14.14 -6.68 -9.30
C LEU A 309 -13.73 -7.51 -10.54
N ARG A 310 -13.85 -6.92 -11.74
CA ARG A 310 -13.42 -7.58 -12.98
C ARG A 310 -11.93 -7.92 -12.96
N SER A 311 -11.08 -7.01 -12.45
CA SER A 311 -9.63 -7.26 -12.29
C SER A 311 -9.36 -8.43 -11.35
N THR A 312 -10.10 -8.52 -10.25
CA THR A 312 -10.04 -9.65 -9.32
C THR A 312 -10.44 -10.96 -10.01
N LEU A 313 -11.58 -10.97 -10.69
CA LEU A 313 -12.05 -12.14 -11.41
C LEU A 313 -11.09 -12.59 -12.53
N LEU A 314 -10.46 -11.63 -13.23
CA LEU A 314 -9.43 -11.92 -14.23
C LEU A 314 -8.21 -12.61 -13.60
N THR A 315 -7.76 -12.11 -12.46
CA THR A 315 -6.67 -12.72 -11.68
C THR A 315 -7.03 -14.15 -11.24
N LEU A 316 -8.28 -14.35 -10.80
CA LEU A 316 -8.80 -15.68 -10.44
C LEU A 316 -8.80 -16.67 -11.63
N ALA A 317 -9.02 -16.15 -12.84
CA ALA A 317 -8.96 -16.92 -14.08
C ALA A 317 -7.53 -17.11 -14.63
N GLY A 318 -6.48 -16.69 -13.90
CA GLY A 318 -5.09 -16.80 -14.33
C GLY A 318 -4.64 -15.73 -15.34
N GLY A 319 -5.43 -14.67 -15.55
CA GLY A 319 -5.08 -13.54 -16.40
C GLY A 319 -4.12 -12.55 -15.74
N ASP A 320 -3.48 -11.71 -16.57
CA ASP A 320 -2.59 -10.63 -16.08
C ASP A 320 -3.41 -9.44 -15.56
N PRO A 321 -3.33 -9.10 -14.26
CA PRO A 321 -4.05 -7.98 -13.68
C PRO A 321 -3.40 -6.61 -13.93
N MET A 322 -2.21 -6.56 -14.53
CA MET A 322 -1.37 -5.34 -14.57
C MET A 322 -2.06 -4.17 -15.30
N ALA A 323 -2.57 -4.41 -16.50
CA ALA A 323 -3.23 -3.36 -17.28
C ALA A 323 -4.59 -2.94 -16.69
N PRO A 324 -5.48 -3.85 -16.27
CA PRO A 324 -6.67 -3.48 -15.50
C PRO A 324 -6.36 -2.70 -14.22
N ALA A 325 -5.31 -3.05 -13.49
CA ALA A 325 -4.89 -2.31 -12.30
C ALA A 325 -4.46 -0.87 -12.61
N ALA A 326 -3.78 -0.63 -13.74
CA ALA A 326 -3.42 0.71 -14.18
C ALA A 326 -4.65 1.59 -14.49
N ILE A 327 -5.65 1.02 -15.18
CA ILE A 327 -6.93 1.69 -15.45
C ILE A 327 -7.68 1.96 -14.13
N SER A 328 -7.75 0.97 -13.25
CA SER A 328 -8.39 1.10 -11.93
C SER A 328 -7.76 2.24 -11.12
N LYS A 329 -6.43 2.34 -11.12
CA LYS A 329 -5.73 3.42 -10.43
C LYS A 329 -6.12 4.79 -10.97
N LEU A 330 -6.11 4.99 -12.30
CA LEU A 330 -6.48 6.26 -12.92
C LEU A 330 -7.92 6.66 -12.58
N LEU A 331 -8.86 5.72 -12.64
CA LEU A 331 -10.26 5.99 -12.31
C LEU A 331 -10.45 6.26 -10.82
N SER A 332 -9.83 5.48 -9.94
CA SER A 332 -9.93 5.69 -8.49
C SER A 332 -9.38 7.05 -8.05
N MET A 333 -8.26 7.49 -8.64
CA MET A 333 -7.71 8.82 -8.38
C MET A 333 -8.66 9.92 -8.83
N ARG A 334 -9.15 9.82 -10.07
CA ARG A 334 -10.06 10.81 -10.66
C ARG A 334 -11.37 10.93 -9.87
N THR A 335 -11.99 9.80 -9.53
CA THR A 335 -13.25 9.79 -8.79
C THR A 335 -13.05 10.27 -7.36
N GLY A 336 -12.02 9.80 -6.65
CA GLY A 336 -11.74 10.21 -5.28
C GLY A 336 -11.39 11.69 -5.15
N GLN A 337 -10.60 12.25 -6.09
CA GLN A 337 -10.37 13.69 -6.17
C GLN A 337 -11.68 14.44 -6.46
N GLY A 338 -12.49 13.94 -7.39
CA GLY A 338 -13.79 14.53 -7.71
C GLY A 338 -14.76 14.55 -6.52
N TYR A 339 -14.73 13.52 -5.67
CA TYR A 339 -15.51 13.50 -4.43
C TYR A 339 -15.06 14.60 -3.47
N ALA A 340 -13.75 14.72 -3.22
CA ALA A 340 -13.21 15.73 -2.33
C ALA A 340 -13.47 17.15 -2.84
N GLU A 341 -13.25 17.38 -4.14
CA GLU A 341 -13.51 18.68 -4.79
C GLU A 341 -14.99 19.06 -4.71
N PHE A 342 -15.89 18.12 -4.98
CA PHE A 342 -17.32 18.35 -4.88
C PHE A 342 -17.75 18.70 -3.45
N ALA A 343 -17.29 17.95 -2.46
CA ALA A 343 -17.65 18.19 -1.07
C ALA A 343 -17.11 19.54 -0.57
N VAL A 344 -15.84 19.85 -0.85
CA VAL A 344 -15.24 21.14 -0.46
C VAL A 344 -15.97 22.30 -1.12
N SER A 345 -16.32 22.20 -2.41
CA SER A 345 -17.10 23.23 -3.11
C SER A 345 -18.50 23.42 -2.49
N SER A 346 -19.10 22.34 -1.98
CA SER A 346 -20.42 22.39 -1.33
C SER A 346 -20.37 23.05 0.06
N PHE A 347 -19.31 22.82 0.83
CA PHE A 347 -19.10 23.45 2.14
C PHE A 347 -18.54 24.88 2.05
N GLY A 348 -17.95 25.27 0.92
CA GLY A 348 -17.33 26.56 0.73
C GLY A 348 -16.22 26.85 1.74
N THR A 349 -16.29 28.00 2.42
CA THR A 349 -15.26 28.45 3.39
C THR A 349 -15.13 27.52 4.60
N ASP A 350 -16.21 26.85 4.99
CA ASP A 350 -16.21 25.96 6.17
C ASP A 350 -15.27 24.75 6.00
N ALA A 351 -15.08 24.28 4.75
CA ALA A 351 -14.13 23.23 4.46
C ALA A 351 -12.66 23.68 4.52
N VAL A 352 -12.42 24.99 4.38
CA VAL A 352 -11.07 25.58 4.39
C VAL A 352 -10.64 25.99 5.80
N ILE A 353 -11.60 26.50 6.60
CA ILE A 353 -11.36 27.02 7.94
C ILE A 353 -11.62 25.95 9.01
N GLY A 354 -12.37 24.92 8.67
CA GLY A 354 -12.89 23.92 9.60
C GLY A 354 -11.80 23.06 10.23
N ASP A 355 -12.08 22.65 11.47
CA ASP A 355 -11.32 21.63 12.17
C ASP A 355 -11.41 20.29 11.42
N THR A 356 -10.29 19.61 11.23
CA THR A 356 -10.22 18.30 10.55
C THR A 356 -11.01 17.20 11.28
N GLU A 357 -11.34 17.40 12.55
CA GLU A 357 -12.23 16.50 13.29
C GLU A 357 -13.71 16.68 12.91
N ARG A 358 -14.08 17.82 12.31
CA ARG A 358 -15.43 18.08 11.81
C ARG A 358 -15.57 17.68 10.36
N LEU A 359 -16.77 17.35 9.94
CA LEU A 359 -17.06 16.87 8.59
C LEU A 359 -16.52 17.79 7.47
N PRO A 360 -16.68 19.12 7.49
CA PRO A 360 -16.11 20.00 6.47
C PRO A 360 -14.58 19.92 6.41
N GLY A 361 -13.89 19.95 7.55
CA GLY A 361 -12.43 19.88 7.62
C GLY A 361 -11.87 18.55 7.16
N LYS A 362 -12.56 17.44 7.42
CA LYS A 362 -12.20 16.12 6.88
C LYS A 362 -12.18 16.10 5.35
N TRP A 363 -13.15 16.73 4.70
CA TRP A 363 -13.17 16.83 3.23
C TRP A 363 -12.10 17.76 2.70
N GLY A 364 -11.76 18.83 3.42
CA GLY A 364 -10.60 19.69 3.14
C GLY A 364 -9.30 18.91 3.21
N GLU A 365 -9.12 18.05 4.22
CA GLU A 365 -7.96 17.17 4.33
C GLU A 365 -7.88 16.19 3.15
N TYR A 366 -9.00 15.55 2.75
CA TYR A 366 -9.03 14.70 1.57
C TYR A 366 -8.65 15.46 0.30
N LEU A 367 -9.12 16.71 0.14
CA LEU A 367 -8.75 17.54 -1.00
C LEU A 367 -7.23 17.72 -1.10
N LEU A 368 -6.57 18.09 0.00
CA LEU A 368 -5.13 18.30 0.04
C LEU A 368 -4.35 16.99 -0.13
N ALA A 369 -4.71 15.94 0.60
CA ALA A 369 -4.03 14.64 0.56
C ALA A 369 -4.17 13.97 -0.81
N SER A 370 -5.33 14.13 -1.48
CA SER A 370 -5.61 13.51 -2.77
C SER A 370 -4.66 13.93 -3.89
N ARG A 371 -4.01 15.11 -3.77
CA ARG A 371 -3.04 15.58 -4.79
C ARG A 371 -1.85 14.62 -4.95
N ALA A 372 -1.43 13.95 -3.88
CA ALA A 372 -0.35 12.97 -3.94
C ALA A 372 -0.72 11.70 -4.71
N THR A 373 -2.01 11.36 -4.82
CA THR A 373 -2.46 10.09 -5.43
C THR A 373 -2.15 9.99 -6.92
N THR A 374 -2.06 11.11 -7.63
CA THR A 374 -1.65 11.17 -9.04
C THR A 374 -0.15 11.05 -9.25
N ILE A 375 0.63 10.99 -8.16
CA ILE A 375 2.09 10.97 -8.18
C ILE A 375 2.62 9.63 -7.68
N TYR A 376 2.30 9.23 -6.45
CA TYR A 376 2.85 8.01 -5.85
C TYR A 376 2.35 6.73 -6.51
N GLY A 377 3.09 5.62 -6.38
CA GLY A 377 2.74 4.32 -6.97
C GLY A 377 2.70 4.32 -8.50
N GLY A 378 3.41 5.24 -9.16
CA GLY A 378 3.40 5.54 -10.59
C GLY A 378 2.44 6.66 -10.94
N THR A 379 2.97 7.70 -11.60
CA THR A 379 2.18 8.88 -12.00
C THR A 379 1.08 8.50 -13.00
N SER A 380 0.15 9.43 -13.24
CA SER A 380 -0.89 9.25 -14.28
C SER A 380 -0.27 8.92 -15.63
N GLU A 381 0.84 9.56 -15.99
CA GLU A 381 1.57 9.37 -17.25
C GLU A 381 2.18 7.97 -17.30
N VAL A 382 2.79 7.49 -16.20
CA VAL A 382 3.31 6.11 -16.11
C VAL A 382 2.18 5.09 -16.27
N GLN A 383 1.00 5.33 -15.68
CA GLN A 383 -0.15 4.44 -15.86
C GLN A 383 -0.65 4.46 -17.31
N LEU A 384 -0.68 5.63 -17.95
CA LEU A 384 -1.07 5.75 -19.37
C LEU A 384 -0.07 5.01 -20.27
N ASN A 385 1.24 5.10 -20.01
CA ASN A 385 2.25 4.34 -20.76
C ASN A 385 2.06 2.82 -20.59
N ILE A 386 1.76 2.35 -19.38
CA ILE A 386 1.47 0.92 -19.15
C ILE A 386 0.24 0.49 -19.97
N ILE A 387 -0.82 1.29 -19.99
CA ILE A 387 -2.03 1.00 -20.77
C ILE A 387 -1.69 0.99 -22.25
N ALA A 388 -0.97 2.00 -22.75
CA ALA A 388 -0.59 2.12 -24.15
C ALA A 388 0.25 0.91 -24.62
N GLU A 389 1.32 0.62 -23.89
CA GLU A 389 2.27 -0.44 -24.28
C GLU A 389 1.71 -1.85 -24.05
N ARG A 390 1.09 -2.09 -22.86
CA ARG A 390 0.70 -3.45 -22.43
C ARG A 390 -0.70 -3.87 -22.83
N LEU A 391 -1.65 -2.93 -22.87
CA LEU A 391 -3.04 -3.22 -23.19
C LEU A 391 -3.36 -2.96 -24.65
N LEU A 392 -2.88 -1.84 -25.19
CA LEU A 392 -3.18 -1.42 -26.56
C LEU A 392 -2.11 -1.86 -27.57
N GLY A 393 -0.94 -2.36 -27.11
CA GLY A 393 0.14 -2.80 -27.98
C GLY A 393 0.78 -1.67 -28.79
N LEU A 394 0.67 -0.42 -28.32
CA LEU A 394 1.28 0.73 -28.96
C LEU A 394 2.80 0.68 -28.84
N PRO A 395 3.55 1.22 -29.79
CA PRO A 395 5.00 1.29 -29.73
C PRO A 395 5.44 2.15 -28.55
N ARG A 396 6.56 1.79 -27.97
CA ARG A 396 7.21 2.60 -26.95
C ARG A 396 7.78 3.87 -27.57
N ASP A 397 7.60 5.01 -26.91
CA ASP A 397 8.30 6.25 -27.30
C ASP A 397 9.82 6.04 -27.24
N PRO A 398 10.57 6.57 -28.23
CA PRO A 398 12.00 6.40 -28.32
C PRO A 398 12.78 6.99 -27.14
#